data_6c375c49859ab263e3bf50b362122414
#
_entry.id   6c375c49859ab263e3bf50b362122414
#
_cell.length_a   1.000
_cell.length_b   1.000
_cell.length_c   1.000
_cell.angle_alpha   90.00
_cell.angle_beta   90.00
_cell.angle_gamma   90.00
#
_symmetry.space_group_name_H-M   'P 1'
#
loop_
_entity.id
_entity.type
_entity.pdbx_description
1 polymer ?
#
loop_
_entity_poly.entity_id
_entity_poly.type
_entity_poly.pdbx_seq_one_letter_code
_entity_poly.pdbx_strand_id
1 'polypeptide(L)'
;MNDTATNKANMKIVFANKFFFHGGGSESVFFQEIEYLRQKGFDVVEFSMHDPRNVHSDFARYFVSNVDYNSYSGLLGGLKTAVSFVHSREAVRKITDLVEKERPHIAHLHNIYHQITPAIIPVLKKMGVKVIVTLHDGKLVCPAYLMLNRGRICEMCQGRHFYKALWSNCQESLFRGFMLAVEGYWHKWRRSYEGVDLFITPSRFLANFVEKYRIPSGKIAVLPNGIDVDRFIPINADGGYVLYFGRLSREKGVETLLKAHALLEPEIPLKIVGTGPIEGELRSRYSGPEFVGYKTGGELMTLIRNASFVVVPSEWYENCSMAILEAMAYGKAVIGSEIGGIPEQIEDGVTGLLFEMGEIAQLASKISYLWNHPGIREKMGKASRDRVNKYYSLEQHGRGLMDLYETVLKK
;
A
#
# COMPACT_ATOMS: atom_id res chain seq x y z
N MET A 1 -17.65 -0.04 -35.95
CA MET A 1 -17.60 0.47 -34.57
C MET A 1 -18.27 -0.50 -33.54
N ASN A 2 -18.19 -1.81 -33.73
CA ASN A 2 -18.90 -2.78 -32.84
C ASN A 2 -18.03 -3.95 -32.33
N ASP A 3 -16.70 -3.94 -32.54
CA ASP A 3 -15.84 -5.10 -32.13
C ASP A 3 -15.19 -4.96 -30.73
N THR A 4 -15.25 -3.81 -30.11
CA THR A 4 -14.61 -3.61 -28.80
C THR A 4 -15.49 -3.95 -27.60
N ALA A 5 -16.80 -3.98 -27.76
CA ALA A 5 -17.74 -4.26 -26.66
C ALA A 5 -17.90 -5.78 -26.37
N THR A 6 -17.74 -6.63 -27.39
CA THR A 6 -17.93 -8.08 -27.29
C THR A 6 -16.75 -8.82 -26.63
N ASN A 7 -15.58 -8.17 -26.51
CA ASN A 7 -14.37 -8.83 -25.97
C ASN A 7 -14.21 -8.67 -24.44
N LYS A 8 -14.95 -7.77 -23.80
CA LYS A 8 -14.83 -7.52 -22.34
C LYS A 8 -15.56 -8.56 -21.49
N ALA A 9 -16.72 -9.02 -21.95
CA ALA A 9 -17.57 -9.97 -21.20
C ALA A 9 -16.97 -11.38 -21.03
N ASN A 10 -15.85 -11.69 -21.70
CA ASN A 10 -15.18 -13.00 -21.62
C ASN A 10 -13.76 -12.92 -21.01
N MET A 11 -13.35 -11.75 -20.51
CA MET A 11 -12.00 -11.62 -19.95
C MET A 11 -11.96 -12.12 -18.51
N LYS A 12 -11.19 -13.20 -18.30
CA LYS A 12 -10.98 -13.79 -16.98
C LYS A 12 -9.61 -13.34 -16.44
N ILE A 13 -9.59 -12.87 -15.19
CA ILE A 13 -8.41 -12.31 -14.54
C ILE A 13 -8.19 -13.00 -13.19
N VAL A 14 -6.98 -13.50 -12.95
CA VAL A 14 -6.57 -13.93 -11.60
C VAL A 14 -6.05 -12.72 -10.85
N PHE A 15 -6.65 -12.45 -9.70
CA PHE A 15 -6.15 -11.50 -8.71
C PHE A 15 -5.44 -12.25 -7.59
N ALA A 16 -4.15 -11.96 -7.40
CA ALA A 16 -3.35 -12.63 -6.36
C ALA A 16 -2.80 -11.64 -5.34
N ASN A 17 -3.10 -11.89 -4.06
CA ASN A 17 -2.52 -11.20 -2.92
C ASN A 17 -2.34 -12.18 -1.76
N LYS A 18 -1.30 -12.00 -0.93
CA LYS A 18 -1.08 -12.91 0.21
C LYS A 18 -2.21 -12.88 1.24
N PHE A 19 -2.83 -11.73 1.49
CA PHE A 19 -3.96 -11.58 2.41
C PHE A 19 -5.26 -11.40 1.65
N PHE A 20 -6.30 -12.13 2.07
CA PHE A 20 -7.64 -12.04 1.51
C PHE A 20 -8.65 -11.54 2.56
N PHE A 21 -8.24 -10.56 3.34
CA PHE A 21 -9.03 -9.87 4.36
C PHE A 21 -8.65 -8.39 4.42
N HIS A 22 -9.54 -7.54 4.92
CA HIS A 22 -9.31 -6.11 5.05
C HIS A 22 -8.32 -5.82 6.18
N GLY A 23 -7.04 -5.62 5.84
CA GLY A 23 -5.94 -5.45 6.80
C GLY A 23 -5.19 -4.12 6.69
N GLY A 24 -5.23 -3.47 5.55
CA GLY A 24 -4.48 -2.24 5.29
C GLY A 24 -4.80 -1.59 3.96
N GLY A 25 -4.03 -0.57 3.59
CA GLY A 25 -4.26 0.20 2.36
C GLY A 25 -4.10 -0.62 1.08
N SER A 26 -3.12 -1.51 1.02
CA SER A 26 -2.91 -2.39 -0.14
C SER A 26 -4.06 -3.37 -0.35
N GLU A 27 -4.60 -3.92 0.74
CA GLU A 27 -5.77 -4.80 0.68
C GLU A 27 -7.04 -4.03 0.29
N SER A 28 -7.18 -2.79 0.75
CA SER A 28 -8.30 -1.92 0.33
C SER A 28 -8.28 -1.68 -1.18
N VAL A 29 -7.12 -1.39 -1.77
CA VAL A 29 -6.96 -1.23 -3.23
C VAL A 29 -7.30 -2.55 -3.94
N PHE A 30 -6.73 -3.66 -3.49
CA PHE A 30 -6.97 -4.99 -4.05
C PHE A 30 -8.47 -5.34 -4.12
N PHE A 31 -9.22 -5.14 -3.04
CA PHE A 31 -10.65 -5.43 -3.02
C PHE A 31 -11.47 -4.44 -3.86
N GLN A 32 -11.11 -3.16 -3.86
CA GLN A 32 -11.79 -2.16 -4.68
C GLN A 32 -11.61 -2.44 -6.18
N GLU A 33 -10.43 -2.88 -6.62
CA GLU A 33 -10.18 -3.28 -8.00
C GLU A 33 -11.02 -4.50 -8.40
N ILE A 34 -11.07 -5.54 -7.53
CA ILE A 34 -11.89 -6.74 -7.77
C ILE A 34 -13.36 -6.36 -7.91
N GLU A 35 -13.88 -5.56 -6.97
CA GLU A 35 -15.28 -5.15 -6.97
C GLU A 35 -15.61 -4.33 -8.22
N TYR A 36 -14.78 -3.34 -8.56
CA TYR A 36 -14.94 -2.50 -9.73
C TYR A 36 -14.95 -3.32 -11.02
N LEU A 37 -14.00 -4.26 -11.20
CA LEU A 37 -13.93 -5.08 -12.39
C LEU A 37 -15.13 -6.02 -12.54
N ARG A 38 -15.61 -6.60 -11.43
CA ARG A 38 -16.84 -7.41 -11.41
C ARG A 38 -18.06 -6.59 -11.83
N GLN A 39 -18.19 -5.35 -11.35
CA GLN A 39 -19.25 -4.43 -11.77
C GLN A 39 -19.17 -4.06 -13.26
N LYS A 40 -17.96 -4.08 -13.84
CA LYS A 40 -17.74 -3.88 -15.30
C LYS A 40 -17.88 -5.15 -16.13
N GLY A 41 -18.24 -6.31 -15.50
CA GLY A 41 -18.52 -7.57 -16.17
C GLY A 41 -17.30 -8.47 -16.43
N PHE A 42 -16.18 -8.22 -15.77
CA PHE A 42 -15.01 -9.11 -15.81
C PHE A 42 -15.21 -10.33 -14.88
N ASP A 43 -14.72 -11.49 -15.34
CA ASP A 43 -14.66 -12.70 -14.52
C ASP A 43 -13.36 -12.66 -13.67
N VAL A 44 -13.51 -12.49 -12.36
CA VAL A 44 -12.39 -12.36 -11.43
C VAL A 44 -12.26 -13.58 -10.55
N VAL A 45 -11.09 -14.21 -10.59
CA VAL A 45 -10.69 -15.39 -9.84
C VAL A 45 -9.65 -14.99 -8.80
N GLU A 46 -9.87 -15.31 -7.54
CA GLU A 46 -8.94 -14.96 -6.47
C GLU A 46 -7.92 -16.07 -6.19
N PHE A 47 -6.69 -15.67 -5.88
CA PHE A 47 -5.62 -16.52 -5.42
C PHE A 47 -4.91 -15.91 -4.21
N SER A 48 -4.91 -16.60 -3.06
CA SER A 48 -4.39 -16.07 -1.81
C SER A 48 -3.84 -17.18 -0.89
N MET A 49 -3.60 -16.83 0.38
CA MET A 49 -3.34 -17.80 1.43
C MET A 49 -4.56 -17.98 2.34
N HIS A 50 -4.66 -19.14 3.01
CA HIS A 50 -5.65 -19.37 4.04
C HIS A 50 -5.33 -18.54 5.30
N ASP A 51 -6.34 -17.82 5.78
CA ASP A 51 -6.30 -17.10 7.06
C ASP A 51 -7.73 -17.12 7.65
N PRO A 52 -7.90 -17.28 8.98
CA PRO A 52 -9.24 -17.26 9.60
C PRO A 52 -10.03 -15.96 9.36
N ARG A 53 -9.35 -14.88 9.03
CA ARG A 53 -9.94 -13.55 8.74
C ARG A 53 -10.37 -13.38 7.29
N ASN A 54 -10.08 -14.35 6.41
CA ASN A 54 -10.41 -14.23 4.99
C ASN A 54 -11.91 -14.01 4.79
N VAL A 55 -12.24 -13.11 3.86
CA VAL A 55 -13.59 -13.03 3.34
C VAL A 55 -13.89 -14.26 2.48
N HIS A 56 -15.16 -14.51 2.17
CA HIS A 56 -15.56 -15.66 1.37
C HIS A 56 -15.00 -15.57 -0.07
N SER A 57 -14.54 -16.70 -0.60
CA SER A 57 -14.16 -16.87 -2.01
C SER A 57 -14.51 -18.27 -2.49
N ASP A 58 -15.15 -18.38 -3.65
CA ASP A 58 -15.44 -19.66 -4.33
C ASP A 58 -14.17 -20.39 -4.77
N PHE A 59 -13.04 -19.66 -4.84
CA PHE A 59 -11.73 -20.16 -5.24
C PHE A 59 -10.84 -20.52 -4.05
N ALA A 60 -11.34 -20.48 -2.81
CA ALA A 60 -10.57 -20.76 -1.60
C ALA A 60 -9.85 -22.11 -1.62
N ARG A 61 -10.36 -23.11 -2.35
CA ARG A 61 -9.71 -24.42 -2.55
C ARG A 61 -8.30 -24.30 -3.15
N TYR A 62 -8.01 -23.23 -3.90
CA TYR A 62 -6.69 -22.96 -4.48
C TYR A 62 -5.78 -22.13 -3.57
N PHE A 63 -6.29 -21.64 -2.44
CA PHE A 63 -5.46 -20.83 -1.52
C PHE A 63 -4.35 -21.67 -0.90
N VAL A 64 -3.17 -21.05 -0.74
CA VAL A 64 -2.02 -21.72 -0.15
C VAL A 64 -2.12 -21.76 1.37
N SER A 65 -1.42 -22.69 1.99
CA SER A 65 -1.33 -22.77 3.44
C SER A 65 -0.68 -21.53 4.03
N ASN A 66 -1.20 -21.04 5.16
CA ASN A 66 -0.53 -20.01 5.93
C ASN A 66 0.65 -20.62 6.68
N VAL A 67 1.87 -20.18 6.36
CA VAL A 67 3.09 -20.63 7.03
C VAL A 67 3.51 -19.57 8.03
N ASP A 68 3.54 -19.93 9.33
CA ASP A 68 4.12 -19.07 10.35
C ASP A 68 5.65 -19.13 10.29
N TYR A 69 6.26 -18.07 9.77
CA TYR A 69 7.71 -17.95 9.68
C TYR A 69 8.39 -17.57 10.99
N ASN A 70 7.65 -17.39 12.07
CA ASN A 70 8.18 -17.07 13.41
C ASN A 70 8.21 -18.28 14.33
N SER A 71 7.45 -19.34 14.03
CA SER A 71 7.42 -20.58 14.83
C SER A 71 8.28 -21.66 14.17
N TYR A 72 9.42 -21.99 14.81
CA TYR A 72 10.33 -23.04 14.33
C TYR A 72 10.23 -24.28 15.23
N SER A 73 9.78 -25.38 14.67
CA SER A 73 9.83 -26.69 15.33
C SER A 73 11.06 -27.48 14.82
N GLY A 74 12.24 -27.27 15.45
CA GLY A 74 13.47 -28.01 15.17
C GLY A 74 14.20 -27.64 13.87
N LEU A 75 15.43 -28.16 13.69
CA LEU A 75 16.33 -27.84 12.55
C LEU A 75 15.73 -28.18 11.17
N LEU A 76 15.10 -29.34 11.04
CA LEU A 76 14.47 -29.79 9.78
C LEU A 76 13.23 -28.98 9.43
N GLY A 77 12.41 -28.61 10.41
CA GLY A 77 11.26 -27.73 10.24
C GLY A 77 11.68 -26.34 9.79
N GLY A 78 12.73 -25.78 10.41
CA GLY A 78 13.31 -24.49 10.02
C GLY A 78 13.86 -24.47 8.59
N LEU A 79 14.52 -25.54 8.12
CA LEU A 79 15.03 -25.61 6.75
C LEU A 79 13.89 -25.70 5.71
N LYS A 80 12.85 -26.48 5.97
CA LYS A 80 11.66 -26.58 5.11
C LYS A 80 10.94 -25.22 5.02
N THR A 81 10.79 -24.55 6.14
CA THR A 81 10.18 -23.23 6.22
C THR A 81 11.02 -22.18 5.48
N ALA A 82 12.35 -22.22 5.60
CA ALA A 82 13.26 -21.36 4.88
C ALA A 82 13.19 -21.54 3.35
N VAL A 83 13.09 -22.80 2.89
CA VAL A 83 12.94 -23.08 1.45
C VAL A 83 11.58 -22.57 0.96
N SER A 84 10.51 -22.77 1.69
CA SER A 84 9.17 -22.29 1.29
C SER A 84 9.05 -20.78 1.30
N PHE A 85 9.79 -20.07 2.18
CA PHE A 85 9.89 -18.62 2.21
C PHE A 85 10.42 -18.04 0.87
N VAL A 86 11.37 -18.75 0.24
CA VAL A 86 12.00 -18.34 -1.01
C VAL A 86 11.27 -18.89 -2.23
N HIS A 87 10.76 -20.12 -2.15
CA HIS A 87 10.13 -20.81 -3.27
C HIS A 87 8.99 -21.74 -2.80
N SER A 88 7.77 -21.25 -2.88
CA SER A 88 6.58 -22.04 -2.50
C SER A 88 6.18 -23.03 -3.59
N ARG A 89 6.53 -24.32 -3.40
CA ARG A 89 6.09 -25.40 -4.31
C ARG A 89 4.56 -25.58 -4.28
N GLU A 90 3.95 -25.32 -3.13
CA GLU A 90 2.50 -25.38 -2.99
C GLU A 90 1.83 -24.31 -3.84
N ALA A 91 2.32 -23.05 -3.78
CA ALA A 91 1.79 -21.97 -4.61
C ALA A 91 1.94 -22.27 -6.11
N VAL A 92 3.08 -22.81 -6.52
CA VAL A 92 3.32 -23.23 -7.92
C VAL A 92 2.29 -24.28 -8.35
N ARG A 93 2.08 -25.34 -7.54
CA ARG A 93 1.09 -26.39 -7.87
C ARG A 93 -0.32 -25.80 -7.94
N LYS A 94 -0.76 -25.10 -6.90
CA LYS A 94 -2.14 -24.58 -6.80
C LYS A 94 -2.47 -23.53 -7.86
N ILE A 95 -1.51 -22.66 -8.24
CA ILE A 95 -1.72 -21.73 -9.35
C ILE A 95 -1.78 -22.46 -10.69
N THR A 96 -1.01 -23.55 -10.87
CA THR A 96 -1.11 -24.39 -12.07
C THR A 96 -2.50 -25.00 -12.19
N ASP A 97 -2.98 -25.67 -11.12
CA ASP A 97 -4.31 -26.29 -11.07
C ASP A 97 -5.42 -25.25 -11.36
N LEU A 98 -5.28 -24.04 -10.80
CA LEU A 98 -6.22 -22.93 -11.05
C LEU A 98 -6.20 -22.49 -12.51
N VAL A 99 -5.02 -22.25 -13.10
CA VAL A 99 -4.89 -21.78 -14.48
C VAL A 99 -5.37 -22.83 -15.48
N GLU A 100 -5.10 -24.12 -15.27
CA GLU A 100 -5.59 -25.21 -16.11
C GLU A 100 -7.12 -25.26 -16.16
N LYS A 101 -7.78 -25.03 -15.02
CA LYS A 101 -9.23 -25.09 -14.91
C LYS A 101 -9.90 -23.81 -15.37
N GLU A 102 -9.43 -22.66 -14.89
CA GLU A 102 -10.10 -21.36 -15.06
C GLU A 102 -9.67 -20.65 -16.36
N ARG A 103 -8.49 -20.98 -16.91
CA ARG A 103 -7.93 -20.40 -18.17
C ARG A 103 -7.95 -18.88 -18.20
N PRO A 104 -7.35 -18.20 -17.23
CA PRO A 104 -7.33 -16.75 -17.19
C PRO A 104 -6.46 -16.17 -18.31
N HIS A 105 -6.80 -14.97 -18.75
CA HIS A 105 -6.03 -14.23 -19.74
C HIS A 105 -4.91 -13.42 -19.09
N ILE A 106 -5.18 -12.90 -17.88
CA ILE A 106 -4.29 -12.05 -17.10
C ILE A 106 -4.18 -12.59 -15.68
N ALA A 107 -2.99 -12.50 -15.11
CA ALA A 107 -2.75 -12.61 -13.66
C ALA A 107 -2.27 -11.25 -13.16
N HIS A 108 -3.09 -10.59 -12.34
CA HIS A 108 -2.75 -9.34 -11.66
C HIS A 108 -2.30 -9.67 -10.24
N LEU A 109 -1.03 -9.42 -9.96
CA LEU A 109 -0.37 -9.79 -8.73
C LEU A 109 -0.11 -8.55 -7.88
N HIS A 110 -0.47 -8.61 -6.61
CA HIS A 110 -0.18 -7.58 -5.61
C HIS A 110 0.96 -8.04 -4.69
N ASN A 111 0.74 -8.09 -3.37
CA ASN A 111 1.76 -8.52 -2.41
C ASN A 111 1.85 -10.05 -2.34
N ILE A 112 2.66 -10.68 -3.19
CA ILE A 112 2.81 -12.13 -3.26
C ILE A 112 4.01 -12.69 -2.46
N TYR A 113 4.72 -11.85 -1.70
CA TYR A 113 5.96 -12.21 -1.02
C TYR A 113 5.74 -13.27 0.08
N HIS A 114 6.76 -14.11 0.26
CA HIS A 114 6.93 -15.12 1.30
C HIS A 114 5.91 -16.27 1.26
N GLN A 115 4.61 -16.03 1.17
CA GLN A 115 3.56 -17.08 1.19
C GLN A 115 3.34 -17.68 -0.20
N ILE A 116 3.06 -16.81 -1.18
CA ILE A 116 2.81 -17.21 -2.57
C ILE A 116 4.13 -17.33 -3.33
N THR A 117 5.02 -16.38 -3.16
CA THR A 117 6.34 -16.19 -3.77
C THR A 117 6.32 -15.86 -5.27
N PRO A 118 7.30 -15.11 -5.77
CA PRO A 118 7.45 -14.81 -7.21
C PRO A 118 7.69 -16.04 -8.09
N ALA A 119 7.82 -17.23 -7.50
CA ALA A 119 7.95 -18.50 -8.23
C ALA A 119 6.75 -18.82 -9.13
N ILE A 120 5.57 -18.23 -8.86
CA ILE A 120 4.38 -18.39 -9.71
C ILE A 120 4.51 -17.67 -11.06
N ILE A 121 5.30 -16.60 -11.17
CA ILE A 121 5.40 -15.78 -12.38
C ILE A 121 5.89 -16.58 -13.59
N PRO A 122 7.03 -17.32 -13.53
CA PRO A 122 7.46 -18.14 -14.66
C PRO A 122 6.45 -19.22 -15.07
N VAL A 123 5.68 -19.73 -14.12
CA VAL A 123 4.64 -20.74 -14.38
C VAL A 123 3.49 -20.12 -15.17
N LEU A 124 2.97 -18.99 -14.72
CA LEU A 124 1.93 -18.22 -15.42
C LEU A 124 2.35 -17.89 -16.86
N LYS A 125 3.58 -17.44 -17.05
CA LYS A 125 4.13 -17.15 -18.39
C LYS A 125 4.22 -18.38 -19.28
N LYS A 126 4.69 -19.53 -18.74
CA LYS A 126 4.76 -20.79 -19.48
C LYS A 126 3.38 -21.27 -19.93
N MET A 127 2.34 -20.95 -19.17
CA MET A 127 0.94 -21.30 -19.49
C MET A 127 0.24 -20.24 -20.37
N GLY A 128 0.96 -19.22 -20.88
CA GLY A 128 0.44 -18.21 -21.78
C GLY A 128 -0.31 -17.07 -21.12
N VAL A 129 -0.33 -17.01 -19.77
CA VAL A 129 -1.02 -15.96 -19.03
C VAL A 129 -0.17 -14.68 -19.04
N LYS A 130 -0.77 -13.53 -19.30
CA LYS A 130 -0.12 -12.22 -19.15
C LYS A 130 0.01 -11.87 -17.69
N VAL A 131 1.17 -11.36 -17.27
CA VAL A 131 1.45 -11.08 -15.85
C VAL A 131 1.64 -9.59 -15.61
N ILE A 132 0.81 -9.04 -14.74
CA ILE A 132 0.88 -7.65 -14.27
C ILE A 132 1.17 -7.67 -12.76
N VAL A 133 2.01 -6.76 -12.28
CA VAL A 133 2.36 -6.65 -10.87
C VAL A 133 2.14 -5.22 -10.40
N THR A 134 1.24 -5.00 -9.44
CA THR A 134 1.13 -3.72 -8.73
C THR A 134 2.12 -3.69 -7.56
N LEU A 135 2.97 -2.68 -7.56
CA LEU A 135 4.00 -2.46 -6.54
C LEU A 135 3.45 -1.55 -5.44
N HIS A 136 3.11 -2.12 -4.29
CA HIS A 136 2.64 -1.35 -3.13
C HIS A 136 3.77 -0.84 -2.24
N ASP A 137 4.97 -1.40 -2.39
CA ASP A 137 6.15 -1.10 -1.57
C ASP A 137 7.46 -1.24 -2.36
N GLY A 138 8.59 -1.03 -1.67
CA GLY A 138 9.93 -1.12 -2.24
C GLY A 138 10.51 -2.53 -2.35
N LYS A 139 9.73 -3.62 -2.28
CA LYS A 139 10.23 -5.01 -2.23
C LYS A 139 11.18 -5.39 -3.36
N LEU A 140 10.99 -4.90 -4.56
CA LEU A 140 11.86 -5.20 -5.70
C LEU A 140 13.29 -4.66 -5.53
N VAL A 141 13.46 -3.63 -4.71
CA VAL A 141 14.72 -2.91 -4.52
C VAL A 141 15.28 -3.05 -3.11
N CYS A 142 14.42 -3.29 -2.13
CA CYS A 142 14.76 -3.52 -0.73
C CYS A 142 14.19 -4.86 -0.25
N PRO A 143 15.02 -5.85 0.11
CA PRO A 143 14.52 -7.13 0.60
C PRO A 143 13.57 -7.01 1.79
N ALA A 144 13.77 -5.99 2.64
CA ALA A 144 12.91 -5.66 3.79
C ALA A 144 11.69 -4.80 3.45
N TYR A 145 11.44 -4.48 2.18
CA TYR A 145 10.34 -3.71 1.57
C TYR A 145 10.11 -2.28 2.09
N LEU A 146 10.38 -1.98 3.36
CA LEU A 146 10.12 -0.68 3.97
C LEU A 146 11.13 0.41 3.56
N MET A 147 12.32 0.01 3.05
CA MET A 147 13.42 0.94 2.76
C MET A 147 13.82 1.79 3.99
N LEU A 148 13.74 1.17 5.15
CA LEU A 148 14.14 1.74 6.43
C LEU A 148 15.19 0.86 7.11
N ASN A 149 16.11 1.51 7.82
CA ASN A 149 17.03 0.86 8.74
C ASN A 149 17.10 1.69 10.03
N ARG A 150 16.69 1.09 11.15
CA ARG A 150 16.66 1.74 12.47
C ARG A 150 15.94 3.11 12.45
N GLY A 151 14.79 3.16 11.79
CA GLY A 151 13.96 4.37 11.68
C GLY A 151 14.46 5.45 10.73
N ARG A 152 15.52 5.16 9.94
CA ARG A 152 16.05 6.10 8.92
C ARG A 152 15.87 5.52 7.52
N ILE A 153 15.63 6.38 6.55
CA ILE A 153 15.60 6.00 5.13
C ILE A 153 16.87 5.25 4.75
N CYS A 154 16.71 4.12 4.08
CA CYS A 154 17.81 3.24 3.71
C CYS A 154 17.68 2.78 2.26
N GLU A 155 18.66 3.15 1.46
CA GLU A 155 18.80 2.74 0.06
C GLU A 155 20.05 1.87 -0.18
N MET A 156 20.58 1.26 0.86
CA MET A 156 21.88 0.56 0.80
C MET A 156 21.89 -0.64 -0.15
N CYS A 157 20.74 -1.29 -0.39
CA CYS A 157 20.62 -2.44 -1.30
C CYS A 157 20.58 -2.05 -2.78
N GLN A 158 20.83 -0.78 -3.11
CA GLN A 158 20.94 -0.30 -4.49
C GLN A 158 21.87 -1.19 -5.33
N GLY A 159 21.52 -1.37 -6.61
CA GLY A 159 22.27 -2.28 -7.51
C GLY A 159 22.06 -3.77 -7.21
N ARG A 160 21.04 -4.11 -6.42
CA ARG A 160 20.71 -5.48 -5.99
C ARG A 160 21.84 -6.11 -5.14
N HIS A 161 22.44 -5.31 -4.26
CA HIS A 161 23.42 -5.73 -3.26
C HIS A 161 22.72 -6.23 -1.99
N PHE A 162 21.93 -7.28 -2.10
CA PHE A 162 21.04 -7.77 -1.03
C PHE A 162 21.79 -8.27 0.22
N TYR A 163 23.08 -8.63 0.12
CA TYR A 163 23.91 -8.96 1.28
C TYR A 163 23.98 -7.84 2.33
N LYS A 164 23.74 -6.60 1.90
CA LYS A 164 23.70 -5.45 2.82
C LYS A 164 22.55 -5.52 3.81
N ALA A 165 21.47 -6.26 3.51
CA ALA A 165 20.39 -6.50 4.46
C ALA A 165 20.88 -7.27 5.70
N LEU A 166 21.85 -8.19 5.52
CA LEU A 166 22.50 -8.89 6.62
C LEU A 166 23.44 -7.97 7.39
N TRP A 167 24.36 -7.27 6.67
CA TRP A 167 25.37 -6.43 7.30
C TRP A 167 24.79 -5.26 8.08
N SER A 168 23.73 -4.68 7.59
CA SER A 168 23.04 -3.54 8.23
C SER A 168 22.11 -3.98 9.36
N ASN A 169 21.91 -5.30 9.54
CA ASN A 169 20.95 -5.87 10.49
C ASN A 169 19.58 -5.13 10.47
N CYS A 170 19.09 -4.85 9.25
CA CYS A 170 17.94 -3.97 9.05
C CYS A 170 16.60 -4.53 9.57
N GLN A 171 16.56 -5.81 9.94
CA GLN A 171 15.42 -6.49 10.57
C GLN A 171 15.65 -6.78 12.06
N GLU A 172 16.69 -6.17 12.65
CA GLU A 172 17.10 -6.42 14.04
C GLU A 172 17.35 -7.92 14.34
N SER A 173 17.64 -8.70 13.27
CA SER A 173 17.92 -10.13 13.33
C SER A 173 18.81 -10.53 12.17
N LEU A 174 20.02 -11.02 12.48
CA LEU A 174 20.98 -11.50 11.46
C LEU A 174 20.39 -12.66 10.64
N PHE A 175 19.62 -13.55 11.27
CA PHE A 175 18.98 -14.65 10.58
C PHE A 175 17.92 -14.15 9.58
N ARG A 176 17.06 -13.20 9.99
CA ARG A 176 16.08 -12.59 9.07
C ARG A 176 16.79 -11.84 7.93
N GLY A 177 17.85 -11.08 8.22
CA GLY A 177 18.67 -10.42 7.21
C GLY A 177 19.28 -11.38 6.21
N PHE A 178 19.79 -12.53 6.68
CA PHE A 178 20.32 -13.61 5.84
C PHE A 178 19.23 -14.19 4.94
N MET A 179 18.06 -14.52 5.48
CA MET A 179 16.94 -15.08 4.71
C MET A 179 16.47 -14.13 3.61
N LEU A 180 16.38 -12.83 3.91
CA LEU A 180 16.02 -11.81 2.94
C LEU A 180 17.06 -11.66 1.84
N ALA A 181 18.36 -11.75 2.17
CA ALA A 181 19.44 -11.73 1.18
C ALA A 181 19.38 -12.96 0.27
N VAL A 182 19.17 -14.16 0.82
CA VAL A 182 19.00 -15.40 0.07
C VAL A 182 17.80 -15.30 -0.86
N GLU A 183 16.64 -14.86 -0.40
CA GLU A 183 15.45 -14.65 -1.21
C GLU A 183 15.74 -13.69 -2.39
N GLY A 184 16.35 -12.53 -2.10
CA GLY A 184 16.69 -11.55 -3.12
C GLY A 184 17.63 -12.10 -4.20
N TYR A 185 18.69 -12.80 -3.80
CA TYR A 185 19.62 -13.42 -4.76
C TYR A 185 19.01 -14.60 -5.51
N TRP A 186 18.17 -15.41 -4.87
CA TRP A 186 17.45 -16.50 -5.52
C TRP A 186 16.58 -15.97 -6.66
N HIS A 187 15.72 -14.98 -6.39
CA HIS A 187 14.85 -14.41 -7.42
C HIS A 187 15.61 -13.66 -8.50
N LYS A 188 16.75 -13.04 -8.17
CA LYS A 188 17.67 -12.46 -9.15
C LYS A 188 18.26 -13.55 -10.06
N TRP A 189 18.76 -14.64 -9.50
CA TRP A 189 19.35 -15.75 -10.25
C TRP A 189 18.31 -16.49 -11.10
N ARG A 190 17.14 -16.75 -10.53
CA ARG A 190 16.01 -17.38 -11.23
C ARG A 190 15.33 -16.47 -12.25
N ARG A 191 15.70 -15.19 -12.30
CA ARG A 191 15.08 -14.16 -13.17
C ARG A 191 13.57 -14.10 -13.00
N SER A 192 13.07 -14.32 -11.78
CA SER A 192 11.64 -14.55 -11.48
C SER A 192 10.72 -13.43 -11.96
N TYR A 193 11.19 -12.16 -11.96
CA TYR A 193 10.40 -11.01 -12.39
C TYR A 193 10.54 -10.64 -13.87
N GLU A 194 11.42 -11.30 -14.64
CA GLU A 194 11.59 -10.97 -16.06
C GLU A 194 10.38 -11.32 -16.92
N GLY A 195 9.59 -12.31 -16.44
CA GLY A 195 8.33 -12.72 -17.06
C GLY A 195 7.18 -11.72 -16.85
N VAL A 196 7.34 -10.67 -16.04
CA VAL A 196 6.31 -9.65 -15.85
C VAL A 196 6.16 -8.83 -17.11
N ASP A 197 4.94 -8.71 -17.63
CA ASP A 197 4.63 -7.92 -18.81
C ASP A 197 4.52 -6.44 -18.48
N LEU A 198 3.97 -6.11 -17.29
CA LEU A 198 3.79 -4.73 -16.83
C LEU A 198 3.89 -4.64 -15.30
N PHE A 199 4.62 -3.64 -14.81
CA PHE A 199 4.60 -3.20 -13.43
C PHE A 199 3.73 -1.94 -13.31
N ILE A 200 2.78 -1.94 -12.38
CA ILE A 200 1.99 -0.77 -12.03
C ILE A 200 2.57 -0.17 -10.74
N THR A 201 2.80 1.13 -10.74
CA THR A 201 3.26 1.88 -9.56
C THR A 201 2.21 2.93 -9.19
N PRO A 202 1.83 3.06 -7.91
CA PRO A 202 0.81 4.03 -7.50
C PRO A 202 1.32 5.47 -7.43
N SER A 203 2.60 5.72 -7.72
CA SER A 203 3.20 7.05 -7.79
C SER A 203 4.34 7.10 -8.80
N ARG A 204 4.62 8.30 -9.30
CA ARG A 204 5.81 8.57 -10.12
C ARG A 204 7.08 8.41 -9.32
N PHE A 205 7.02 8.75 -8.02
CA PHE A 205 8.14 8.52 -7.11
C PHE A 205 8.59 7.06 -7.16
N LEU A 206 7.67 6.10 -6.96
CA LEU A 206 8.02 4.68 -7.00
C LEU A 206 8.42 4.23 -8.40
N ALA A 207 7.79 4.74 -9.48
CA ALA A 207 8.19 4.45 -10.86
C ALA A 207 9.64 4.83 -11.11
N ASN A 208 10.02 6.07 -10.82
CA ASN A 208 11.38 6.58 -10.96
C ASN A 208 12.36 5.79 -10.07
N PHE A 209 11.89 5.38 -8.90
CA PHE A 209 12.70 4.62 -7.96
C PHE A 209 13.03 3.22 -8.50
N VAL A 210 12.04 2.46 -8.98
CA VAL A 210 12.27 1.11 -9.50
C VAL A 210 12.99 1.12 -10.86
N GLU A 211 12.84 2.17 -11.65
CA GLU A 211 13.58 2.35 -12.91
C GLU A 211 15.10 2.43 -12.66
N LYS A 212 15.54 3.17 -11.64
CA LYS A 212 16.94 3.21 -11.20
C LYS A 212 17.51 1.82 -10.90
N TYR A 213 16.65 0.86 -10.53
CA TYR A 213 17.02 -0.52 -10.22
C TYR A 213 16.86 -1.48 -11.41
N ARG A 214 16.81 -0.95 -12.64
CA ARG A 214 16.86 -1.69 -13.90
C ARG A 214 15.58 -2.44 -14.27
N ILE A 215 14.41 -1.97 -13.82
CA ILE A 215 13.17 -2.33 -14.49
C ILE A 215 13.07 -1.43 -15.71
N PRO A 216 12.95 -2.00 -16.92
CA PRO A 216 12.84 -1.16 -18.12
C PRO A 216 11.63 -0.23 -18.06
N SER A 217 11.80 1.05 -18.38
CA SER A 217 10.72 2.06 -18.38
C SER A 217 9.51 1.63 -19.21
N GLY A 218 9.73 0.95 -20.33
CA GLY A 218 8.66 0.39 -21.16
C GLY A 218 7.81 -0.72 -20.51
N LYS A 219 8.19 -1.17 -19.31
CA LYS A 219 7.42 -2.12 -18.49
C LYS A 219 6.83 -1.48 -17.23
N ILE A 220 6.89 -0.17 -17.07
CA ILE A 220 6.37 0.54 -15.90
C ILE A 220 5.23 1.45 -16.34
N ALA A 221 4.10 1.38 -15.66
CA ALA A 221 3.00 2.31 -15.77
C ALA A 221 2.69 2.94 -14.41
N VAL A 222 2.42 4.23 -14.40
CA VAL A 222 1.96 4.92 -13.19
C VAL A 222 0.44 4.94 -13.20
N LEU A 223 -0.16 4.35 -12.17
CA LEU A 223 -1.60 4.34 -11.94
C LEU A 223 -1.85 4.58 -10.44
N PRO A 224 -2.20 5.80 -10.02
CA PRO A 224 -2.48 6.10 -8.62
C PRO A 224 -3.62 5.25 -8.07
N ASN A 225 -3.55 4.92 -6.77
CA ASN A 225 -4.65 4.23 -6.10
C ASN A 225 -5.96 5.00 -6.26
N GLY A 226 -7.05 4.27 -6.46
CA GLY A 226 -8.39 4.84 -6.50
C GLY A 226 -9.09 4.79 -5.15
N ILE A 227 -10.09 5.66 -4.99
CA ILE A 227 -11.02 5.63 -3.86
C ILE A 227 -12.45 5.84 -4.38
N ASP A 228 -13.39 5.09 -3.83
CA ASP A 228 -14.82 5.26 -4.14
C ASP A 228 -15.33 6.55 -3.50
N VAL A 229 -15.21 7.65 -4.24
CA VAL A 229 -15.53 9.00 -3.75
C VAL A 229 -17.00 9.18 -3.36
N ASP A 230 -17.90 8.40 -3.90
CA ASP A 230 -19.34 8.50 -3.64
C ASP A 230 -19.70 7.99 -2.24
N ARG A 231 -18.85 7.15 -1.65
CA ARG A 231 -18.99 6.71 -0.25
C ARG A 231 -18.61 7.77 0.77
N PHE A 232 -17.91 8.83 0.36
CA PHE A 232 -17.39 9.89 1.22
C PHE A 232 -18.16 11.18 0.98
N ILE A 233 -19.21 11.40 1.74
CA ILE A 233 -20.04 12.59 1.61
C ILE A 233 -19.49 13.70 2.52
N PRO A 234 -18.92 14.77 1.95
CA PRO A 234 -18.48 15.92 2.73
C PRO A 234 -19.63 16.57 3.47
N ILE A 235 -19.37 17.05 4.67
CA ILE A 235 -20.29 17.90 5.42
C ILE A 235 -19.57 19.17 5.85
N ASN A 236 -20.30 20.24 5.97
CA ASN A 236 -19.76 21.49 6.51
C ASN A 236 -19.77 21.43 8.05
N ALA A 237 -19.03 20.48 8.63
CA ALA A 237 -18.86 20.32 10.07
C ALA A 237 -17.39 20.38 10.43
N ASP A 238 -17.12 21.10 11.51
CA ASP A 238 -15.83 21.16 12.17
C ASP A 238 -16.01 20.75 13.63
N GLY A 239 -15.54 19.56 13.97
CA GLY A 239 -15.64 19.00 15.32
C GLY A 239 -14.61 19.56 16.28
N GLY A 240 -13.78 20.52 15.85
CA GLY A 240 -12.79 21.21 16.69
C GLY A 240 -11.64 20.30 17.13
N TYR A 241 -11.11 19.45 16.23
CA TYR A 241 -9.93 18.64 16.50
C TYR A 241 -9.12 18.35 15.24
N VAL A 242 -7.83 18.18 15.43
CA VAL A 242 -6.88 17.63 14.45
C VAL A 242 -6.94 16.11 14.51
N LEU A 243 -6.86 15.43 13.37
CA LEU A 243 -6.95 13.97 13.33
C LEU A 243 -5.68 13.35 12.72
N TYR A 244 -5.17 12.34 13.40
CA TYR A 244 -4.33 11.31 12.82
C TYR A 244 -5.09 9.98 12.81
N PHE A 245 -5.02 9.24 11.71
CA PHE A 245 -5.50 7.87 11.67
C PHE A 245 -4.58 6.97 10.85
N GLY A 246 -4.27 5.80 11.40
CA GLY A 246 -3.37 4.84 10.81
C GLY A 246 -2.69 3.96 11.85
N ARG A 247 -1.77 3.10 11.38
CA ARG A 247 -1.00 2.22 12.26
C ARG A 247 -0.08 3.05 13.15
N LEU A 248 -0.06 2.72 14.45
CA LEU A 248 0.83 3.36 15.42
C LEU A 248 2.20 2.66 15.39
N SER A 249 3.02 3.03 14.42
CA SER A 249 4.36 2.51 14.17
C SER A 249 5.32 3.65 13.80
N ARG A 250 6.61 3.43 14.01
CA ARG A 250 7.62 4.49 13.90
C ARG A 250 7.65 5.14 12.53
N GLU A 251 7.55 4.33 11.47
CA GLU A 251 7.56 4.80 10.07
C GLU A 251 6.36 5.70 9.72
N LYS A 252 5.30 5.66 10.50
CA LYS A 252 4.13 6.54 10.31
C LYS A 252 4.30 7.93 10.96
N GLY A 253 5.41 8.19 11.65
CA GLY A 253 5.78 9.50 12.16
C GLY A 253 4.87 10.04 13.27
N VAL A 254 4.09 9.16 13.93
CA VAL A 254 3.15 9.59 14.98
C VAL A 254 3.87 10.30 16.13
N GLU A 255 5.08 9.85 16.47
CA GLU A 255 5.87 10.48 17.53
C GLU A 255 6.26 11.91 17.17
N THR A 256 6.61 12.18 15.91
CA THR A 256 6.88 13.53 15.41
C THR A 256 5.66 14.44 15.52
N LEU A 257 4.46 13.92 15.19
CA LEU A 257 3.21 14.64 15.41
C LEU A 257 2.97 14.97 16.88
N LEU A 258 3.18 14.00 17.78
CA LEU A 258 2.98 14.22 19.21
C LEU A 258 3.99 15.21 19.80
N LYS A 259 5.24 15.18 19.34
CA LYS A 259 6.26 16.20 19.70
C LYS A 259 5.87 17.60 19.17
N ALA A 260 5.39 17.68 17.94
CA ALA A 260 4.92 18.94 17.37
C ALA A 260 3.70 19.48 18.13
N HIS A 261 2.75 18.60 18.48
CA HIS A 261 1.57 18.95 19.27
C HIS A 261 1.95 19.52 20.64
N ALA A 262 2.95 18.96 21.30
CA ALA A 262 3.43 19.45 22.61
C ALA A 262 4.06 20.87 22.56
N LEU A 263 4.34 21.41 21.36
CA LEU A 263 4.83 22.79 21.18
C LEU A 263 3.71 23.81 20.96
N LEU A 264 2.44 23.35 20.86
CA LEU A 264 1.31 24.23 20.53
C LEU A 264 0.73 24.90 21.76
N GLU A 265 0.62 26.23 21.69
CA GLU A 265 -0.05 27.06 22.70
C GLU A 265 -1.01 28.04 22.01
N PRO A 266 -2.32 28.07 22.35
CA PRO A 266 -3.00 27.14 23.27
C PRO A 266 -3.03 25.71 22.75
N GLU A 267 -3.30 24.75 23.64
CA GLU A 267 -3.41 23.33 23.28
C GLU A 267 -4.54 23.12 22.26
N ILE A 268 -4.19 22.52 21.13
CA ILE A 268 -5.11 22.18 20.04
C ILE A 268 -5.59 20.73 20.23
N PRO A 269 -6.93 20.46 20.29
CA PRO A 269 -7.41 19.09 20.43
C PRO A 269 -6.89 18.18 19.32
N LEU A 270 -6.24 17.05 19.70
CA LEU A 270 -5.69 16.07 18.78
C LEU A 270 -6.25 14.69 19.10
N LYS A 271 -6.82 14.03 18.07
CA LYS A 271 -7.27 12.64 18.16
C LYS A 271 -6.34 11.74 17.36
N ILE A 272 -5.93 10.64 18.01
CA ILE A 272 -5.07 9.59 17.43
C ILE A 272 -5.90 8.32 17.29
N VAL A 273 -6.17 7.91 16.04
CA VAL A 273 -6.98 6.73 15.73
C VAL A 273 -6.10 5.63 15.15
N GLY A 274 -6.17 4.45 15.74
CA GLY A 274 -5.43 3.27 15.33
C GLY A 274 -4.75 2.57 16.48
N THR A 275 -4.07 1.47 16.17
CA THR A 275 -3.25 0.68 17.09
C THR A 275 -1.93 0.33 16.42
N GLY A 276 -0.96 -0.14 17.20
CA GLY A 276 0.32 -0.55 16.64
C GLY A 276 1.39 -0.85 17.70
N PRO A 277 2.58 -1.26 17.23
CA PRO A 277 3.63 -1.76 18.13
C PRO A 277 4.16 -0.72 19.13
N ILE A 278 4.01 0.58 18.86
CA ILE A 278 4.50 1.65 19.75
C ILE A 278 3.39 2.34 20.55
N GLU A 279 2.14 1.87 20.46
CA GLU A 279 0.99 2.50 21.14
C GLU A 279 1.21 2.67 22.64
N GLY A 280 1.67 1.62 23.34
CA GLY A 280 1.92 1.66 24.79
C GLY A 280 2.98 2.69 25.17
N GLU A 281 4.06 2.80 24.38
CA GLU A 281 5.10 3.80 24.55
C GLU A 281 4.54 5.22 24.35
N LEU A 282 3.75 5.45 23.30
CA LEU A 282 3.18 6.75 23.01
C LEU A 282 2.20 7.21 24.11
N ARG A 283 1.29 6.33 24.53
CA ARG A 283 0.33 6.64 25.62
C ARG A 283 1.00 6.98 26.94
N SER A 284 2.12 6.33 27.25
CA SER A 284 2.85 6.59 28.50
C SER A 284 3.59 7.93 28.50
N ARG A 285 3.98 8.42 27.32
CA ARG A 285 4.78 9.65 27.17
C ARG A 285 3.93 10.91 26.92
N TYR A 286 2.77 10.77 26.32
CA TYR A 286 1.96 11.90 25.87
C TYR A 286 0.54 11.80 26.40
N SER A 287 0.16 12.71 27.31
CA SER A 287 -1.14 12.72 28.01
C SER A 287 -2.18 13.68 27.39
N GLY A 288 -1.77 14.65 26.57
CA GLY A 288 -2.67 15.65 25.99
C GLY A 288 -3.57 15.09 24.87
N PRO A 289 -3.04 14.32 23.91
CA PRO A 289 -3.83 13.77 22.80
C PRO A 289 -4.81 12.68 23.23
N GLU A 290 -5.99 12.66 22.60
CA GLU A 290 -6.98 11.60 22.78
C GLU A 290 -6.63 10.38 21.89
N PHE A 291 -6.20 9.29 22.50
CA PHE A 291 -6.00 8.01 21.81
C PHE A 291 -7.31 7.21 21.74
N VAL A 292 -7.97 7.26 20.59
CA VAL A 292 -9.30 6.68 20.37
C VAL A 292 -9.28 5.16 20.20
N GLY A 293 -8.10 4.58 19.91
CA GLY A 293 -7.94 3.15 19.59
C GLY A 293 -8.28 2.83 18.14
N TYR A 294 -8.39 1.53 17.83
CA TYR A 294 -8.67 1.07 16.46
C TYR A 294 -10.14 1.31 16.10
N LYS A 295 -10.37 1.96 14.97
CA LYS A 295 -11.70 2.23 14.41
C LYS A 295 -11.75 1.88 12.93
N THR A 296 -12.91 1.41 12.46
CA THR A 296 -13.18 1.07 11.05
C THR A 296 -14.58 1.48 10.65
N GLY A 297 -14.90 1.37 9.36
CA GLY A 297 -16.24 1.60 8.85
C GLY A 297 -16.82 2.95 9.27
N GLY A 298 -18.08 2.98 9.66
CA GLY A 298 -18.81 4.21 10.00
C GLY A 298 -18.21 5.02 11.14
N GLU A 299 -17.58 4.39 12.13
CA GLU A 299 -16.93 5.09 13.24
C GLU A 299 -15.71 5.88 12.74
N LEU A 300 -14.83 5.27 11.96
CA LEU A 300 -13.68 5.95 11.37
C LEU A 300 -14.14 7.06 10.41
N MET A 301 -15.08 6.75 9.55
CA MET A 301 -15.68 7.72 8.62
C MET A 301 -16.20 8.96 9.34
N THR A 302 -16.89 8.77 10.47
CA THR A 302 -17.42 9.88 11.28
C THR A 302 -16.30 10.72 11.86
N LEU A 303 -15.21 10.10 12.33
CA LEU A 303 -14.05 10.81 12.87
C LEU A 303 -13.33 11.64 11.79
N ILE A 304 -13.14 11.07 10.59
CA ILE A 304 -12.49 11.81 9.48
C ILE A 304 -13.40 12.97 9.04
N ARG A 305 -14.68 12.70 8.84
CA ARG A 305 -15.66 13.69 8.37
C ARG A 305 -15.78 14.90 9.29
N ASN A 306 -15.67 14.70 10.61
CA ASN A 306 -15.80 15.78 11.61
C ASN A 306 -14.45 16.42 11.97
N ALA A 307 -13.32 15.91 11.53
CA ALA A 307 -12.03 16.52 11.80
C ALA A 307 -11.94 17.94 11.20
N SER A 308 -11.22 18.83 11.86
CA SER A 308 -10.86 20.13 11.31
C SER A 308 -9.95 19.97 10.10
N PHE A 309 -8.93 19.16 10.24
CA PHE A 309 -8.01 18.71 9.18
C PHE A 309 -7.27 17.43 9.63
N VAL A 310 -6.56 16.81 8.69
CA VAL A 310 -5.86 15.56 8.93
C VAL A 310 -4.35 15.79 8.83
N VAL A 311 -3.55 15.05 9.64
CA VAL A 311 -2.09 15.07 9.58
C VAL A 311 -1.59 13.67 9.23
N VAL A 312 -0.70 13.59 8.22
CA VAL A 312 -0.03 12.35 7.78
C VAL A 312 1.49 12.57 7.83
N PRO A 313 2.10 12.39 9.00
CA PRO A 313 3.48 12.76 9.28
C PRO A 313 4.50 11.67 8.94
N SER A 314 4.26 10.89 7.89
CA SER A 314 5.04 9.69 7.56
C SER A 314 6.54 9.96 7.44
N GLU A 315 7.36 9.05 8.00
CA GLU A 315 8.83 9.09 8.00
C GLU A 315 9.43 7.96 7.15
N TRP A 316 8.69 7.51 6.15
CA TRP A 316 9.13 6.51 5.18
C TRP A 316 8.61 6.87 3.77
N TYR A 317 9.11 6.16 2.77
CA TYR A 317 8.64 6.34 1.40
C TYR A 317 7.20 5.81 1.23
N GLU A 318 6.20 6.67 1.55
CA GLU A 318 4.81 6.40 1.16
C GLU A 318 4.68 6.44 -0.36
N ASN A 319 3.91 5.50 -0.93
CA ASN A 319 3.69 5.49 -2.37
C ASN A 319 2.44 6.30 -2.75
N CYS A 320 1.28 5.87 -2.25
CA CYS A 320 0.03 6.57 -2.41
C CYS A 320 -0.83 6.29 -1.16
N SER A 321 -0.83 7.23 -0.23
CA SER A 321 -1.47 7.07 1.07
C SER A 321 -2.98 7.06 0.95
N MET A 322 -3.64 5.96 1.35
CA MET A 322 -5.10 5.89 1.40
C MET A 322 -5.67 6.86 2.44
N ALA A 323 -4.97 7.11 3.55
CA ALA A 323 -5.41 8.08 4.57
C ALA A 323 -5.49 9.51 4.00
N ILE A 324 -4.59 9.89 3.11
CA ILE A 324 -4.66 11.18 2.40
C ILE A 324 -5.90 11.19 1.49
N LEU A 325 -6.11 10.14 0.71
CA LEU A 325 -7.25 10.07 -0.21
C LEU A 325 -8.58 10.09 0.53
N GLU A 326 -8.71 9.38 1.64
CA GLU A 326 -9.90 9.36 2.49
C GLU A 326 -10.19 10.74 3.09
N ALA A 327 -9.16 11.43 3.61
CA ALA A 327 -9.30 12.78 4.12
C ALA A 327 -9.74 13.77 3.03
N MET A 328 -9.08 13.73 1.86
CA MET A 328 -9.41 14.56 0.70
C MET A 328 -10.82 14.27 0.18
N ALA A 329 -11.25 13.01 0.20
CA ALA A 329 -12.59 12.61 -0.20
C ALA A 329 -13.68 13.20 0.71
N TYR A 330 -13.39 13.41 1.99
CA TYR A 330 -14.27 14.16 2.89
C TYR A 330 -14.12 15.69 2.80
N GLY A 331 -13.30 16.18 1.85
CA GLY A 331 -13.06 17.62 1.69
C GLY A 331 -12.26 18.20 2.86
N LYS A 332 -11.34 17.43 3.44
CA LYS A 332 -10.46 17.91 4.50
C LYS A 332 -9.12 18.36 3.92
N ALA A 333 -8.60 19.49 4.42
CA ALA A 333 -7.21 19.83 4.21
C ALA A 333 -6.30 18.80 4.87
N VAL A 334 -5.13 18.55 4.27
CA VAL A 334 -4.17 17.58 4.82
C VAL A 334 -2.81 18.26 5.02
N ILE A 335 -2.20 18.03 6.19
CA ILE A 335 -0.78 18.33 6.39
C ILE A 335 -0.03 17.01 6.20
N GLY A 336 0.88 16.95 5.22
CA GLY A 336 1.68 15.76 4.92
C GLY A 336 3.17 16.04 4.97
N SER A 337 3.96 15.01 5.31
CA SER A 337 5.41 15.09 5.18
C SER A 337 5.84 15.09 3.71
N GLU A 338 6.85 15.87 3.35
CA GLU A 338 7.39 15.96 2.00
C GLU A 338 8.29 14.76 1.71
N ILE A 339 7.68 13.57 1.53
CA ILE A 339 8.40 12.33 1.27
C ILE A 339 7.63 11.37 0.37
N GLY A 340 8.36 10.60 -0.44
CA GLY A 340 7.78 9.56 -1.30
C GLY A 340 6.78 10.14 -2.29
N GLY A 341 5.60 9.52 -2.37
CA GLY A 341 4.49 9.94 -3.22
C GLY A 341 3.53 10.96 -2.56
N ILE A 342 3.74 11.36 -1.31
CA ILE A 342 2.87 12.34 -0.62
C ILE A 342 2.80 13.67 -1.39
N PRO A 343 3.92 14.24 -1.90
CA PRO A 343 3.87 15.47 -2.69
C PRO A 343 3.12 15.34 -4.03
N GLU A 344 2.87 14.11 -4.50
CA GLU A 344 2.02 13.89 -5.68
C GLU A 344 0.53 13.97 -5.34
N GLN A 345 0.16 13.65 -4.09
CA GLN A 345 -1.22 13.70 -3.61
C GLN A 345 -1.61 15.09 -3.12
N ILE A 346 -0.75 15.73 -2.33
CA ILE A 346 -0.98 17.05 -1.74
C ILE A 346 -0.29 18.12 -2.60
N GLU A 347 -1.06 19.09 -3.07
CA GLU A 347 -0.55 20.30 -3.71
C GLU A 347 -0.38 21.37 -2.64
N ASP A 348 0.90 21.66 -2.31
CA ASP A 348 1.24 22.57 -1.20
C ASP A 348 0.62 23.96 -1.37
N GLY A 349 -0.01 24.47 -0.31
CA GLY A 349 -0.73 25.75 -0.32
C GLY A 349 -2.08 25.73 -1.03
N VAL A 350 -2.45 24.64 -1.74
CA VAL A 350 -3.72 24.52 -2.50
C VAL A 350 -4.66 23.50 -1.89
N THR A 351 -4.23 22.25 -1.73
CA THR A 351 -5.05 21.18 -1.16
C THR A 351 -4.69 20.81 0.27
N GLY A 352 -3.61 21.38 0.77
CA GLY A 352 -3.05 21.13 2.09
C GLY A 352 -1.70 21.78 2.23
N LEU A 353 -0.93 21.35 3.21
CA LEU A 353 0.41 21.84 3.46
C LEU A 353 1.41 20.68 3.53
N LEU A 354 2.60 20.90 2.98
CA LEU A 354 3.72 19.97 3.11
C LEU A 354 4.71 20.51 4.14
N PHE A 355 5.34 19.61 4.88
CA PHE A 355 6.44 19.92 5.79
C PHE A 355 7.60 18.94 5.58
N GLU A 356 8.81 19.37 5.83
CA GLU A 356 9.99 18.51 5.72
C GLU A 356 9.92 17.35 6.73
N MET A 357 10.16 16.14 6.24
CA MET A 357 10.05 14.91 7.04
C MET A 357 10.86 14.99 8.35
N GLY A 358 10.19 14.78 9.48
CA GLY A 358 10.81 14.80 10.81
C GLY A 358 10.97 16.18 11.44
N GLU A 359 10.66 17.28 10.70
CA GLU A 359 10.79 18.66 11.18
C GLU A 359 9.63 19.06 12.09
N ILE A 360 9.83 18.84 13.40
CA ILE A 360 8.82 19.01 14.46
C ILE A 360 8.31 20.47 14.51
N ALA A 361 9.23 21.46 14.49
CA ALA A 361 8.86 22.86 14.58
C ALA A 361 8.06 23.33 13.35
N GLN A 362 8.42 22.84 12.16
CA GLN A 362 7.72 23.14 10.92
C GLN A 362 6.30 22.54 10.95
N LEU A 363 6.15 21.29 11.41
CA LEU A 363 4.83 20.66 11.58
C LEU A 363 3.97 21.44 12.58
N ALA A 364 4.51 21.82 13.75
CA ALA A 364 3.78 22.60 14.74
C ALA A 364 3.29 23.95 14.16
N SER A 365 4.16 24.66 13.43
CA SER A 365 3.79 25.91 12.75
C SER A 365 2.64 25.72 11.75
N LYS A 366 2.67 24.65 10.93
CA LYS A 366 1.62 24.37 9.95
C LYS A 366 0.31 23.95 10.60
N ILE A 367 0.35 23.20 11.72
CA ILE A 367 -0.85 22.88 12.52
C ILE A 367 -1.46 24.17 13.08
N SER A 368 -0.67 25.00 13.75
CA SER A 368 -1.12 26.30 14.28
C SER A 368 -1.69 27.18 13.18
N TYR A 369 -1.03 27.24 12.01
CA TYR A 369 -1.50 28.04 10.88
C TYR A 369 -2.90 27.58 10.41
N LEU A 370 -3.11 26.29 10.11
CA LEU A 370 -4.42 25.81 9.66
C LEU A 370 -5.49 25.90 10.76
N TRP A 371 -5.09 25.75 12.03
CA TRP A 371 -6.01 25.89 13.15
C TRP A 371 -6.60 27.30 13.23
N ASN A 372 -5.74 28.31 13.13
CA ASN A 372 -6.11 29.72 13.26
C ASN A 372 -6.72 30.33 11.99
N HIS A 373 -6.74 29.60 10.86
CA HIS A 373 -7.26 30.11 9.59
C HIS A 373 -8.35 29.20 9.00
N PRO A 374 -9.56 29.14 9.63
CA PRO A 374 -10.63 28.23 9.19
C PRO A 374 -11.06 28.45 7.74
N GLY A 375 -11.08 29.67 7.23
CA GLY A 375 -11.43 29.97 5.84
C GLY A 375 -10.41 29.41 4.83
N ILE A 376 -9.11 29.42 5.17
CA ILE A 376 -8.05 28.80 4.35
C ILE A 376 -8.24 27.28 4.36
N ARG A 377 -8.44 26.71 5.53
CA ARG A 377 -8.70 25.27 5.72
C ARG A 377 -9.90 24.78 4.92
N GLU A 378 -11.00 25.53 4.91
CA GLU A 378 -12.19 25.20 4.11
C GLU A 378 -11.89 25.28 2.60
N LYS A 379 -11.20 26.32 2.14
CA LYS A 379 -10.78 26.46 0.74
C LYS A 379 -9.90 25.30 0.29
N MET A 380 -8.91 24.93 1.10
CA MET A 380 -8.03 23.79 0.84
C MET A 380 -8.82 22.47 0.82
N GLY A 381 -9.78 22.30 1.73
CA GLY A 381 -10.64 21.12 1.77
C GLY A 381 -11.48 20.94 0.50
N LYS A 382 -12.07 22.02 -0.02
CA LYS A 382 -12.78 22.00 -1.31
C LYS A 382 -11.87 21.60 -2.46
N ALA A 383 -10.68 22.23 -2.55
CA ALA A 383 -9.68 21.90 -3.56
C ALA A 383 -9.20 20.43 -3.44
N SER A 384 -9.07 19.91 -2.21
CA SER A 384 -8.77 18.50 -1.95
C SER A 384 -9.83 17.57 -2.53
N ARG A 385 -11.11 17.87 -2.32
CA ARG A 385 -12.22 17.09 -2.87
C ARG A 385 -12.22 17.11 -4.39
N ASP A 386 -12.02 18.27 -4.99
CA ASP A 386 -11.95 18.40 -6.45
C ASP A 386 -10.77 17.59 -7.03
N ARG A 387 -9.61 17.65 -6.37
CA ARG A 387 -8.43 16.90 -6.78
C ARG A 387 -8.64 15.39 -6.70
N VAL A 388 -9.22 14.88 -5.60
CA VAL A 388 -9.46 13.43 -5.46
C VAL A 388 -10.49 12.95 -6.48
N ASN A 389 -11.55 13.69 -6.73
CA ASN A 389 -12.55 13.37 -7.75
C ASN A 389 -11.91 13.26 -9.14
N LYS A 390 -11.02 14.19 -9.47
CA LYS A 390 -10.42 14.30 -10.81
C LYS A 390 -9.34 13.26 -11.06
N TYR A 391 -8.51 12.94 -10.07
CA TYR A 391 -7.28 12.16 -10.29
C TYR A 391 -7.22 10.83 -9.55
N TYR A 392 -8.04 10.65 -8.50
CA TYR A 392 -7.96 9.51 -7.59
C TYR A 392 -9.31 8.82 -7.37
N SER A 393 -10.35 9.13 -8.16
CA SER A 393 -11.61 8.40 -8.06
C SER A 393 -11.44 6.95 -8.52
N LEU A 394 -12.21 6.03 -7.93
CA LEU A 394 -12.19 4.61 -8.30
C LEU A 394 -12.56 4.41 -9.78
N GLU A 395 -13.45 5.24 -10.32
CA GLU A 395 -13.80 5.20 -11.74
C GLU A 395 -12.61 5.58 -12.65
N GLN A 396 -11.84 6.61 -12.28
CA GLN A 396 -10.64 7.01 -13.02
C GLN A 396 -9.54 5.94 -12.94
N HIS A 397 -9.30 5.41 -11.74
CA HIS A 397 -8.37 4.31 -11.52
C HIS A 397 -8.75 3.07 -12.33
N GLY A 398 -10.00 2.64 -12.22
CA GLY A 398 -10.48 1.43 -12.89
C GLY A 398 -10.46 1.53 -14.42
N ARG A 399 -10.76 2.71 -15.01
CA ARG A 399 -10.57 2.95 -16.44
C ARG A 399 -9.11 2.80 -16.83
N GLY A 400 -8.20 3.45 -16.11
CA GLY A 400 -6.77 3.31 -16.35
C GLY A 400 -6.29 1.87 -16.25
N LEU A 401 -6.79 1.11 -15.27
CA LEU A 401 -6.46 -0.30 -15.11
C LEU A 401 -6.92 -1.15 -16.31
N MET A 402 -8.15 -0.94 -16.79
CA MET A 402 -8.67 -1.63 -17.97
C MET A 402 -7.87 -1.29 -19.23
N ASP A 403 -7.48 -0.03 -19.43
CA ASP A 403 -6.65 0.41 -20.57
C ASP A 403 -5.26 -0.27 -20.54
N LEU A 404 -4.69 -0.43 -19.36
CA LEU A 404 -3.44 -1.16 -19.17
C LEU A 404 -3.59 -2.65 -19.51
N TYR A 405 -4.70 -3.30 -19.12
CA TYR A 405 -4.99 -4.68 -19.48
C TYR A 405 -5.11 -4.87 -20.99
N GLU A 406 -5.85 -3.99 -21.66
CA GLU A 406 -5.96 -4.04 -23.12
C GLU A 406 -4.59 -3.86 -23.80
N THR A 407 -3.77 -2.96 -23.27
CA THR A 407 -2.41 -2.72 -23.79
C THR A 407 -1.52 -3.94 -23.67
N VAL A 408 -1.59 -4.64 -22.54
CA VAL A 408 -0.79 -5.86 -22.28
C VAL A 408 -1.26 -7.03 -23.14
N LEU A 409 -2.54 -7.15 -23.40
CA LEU A 409 -3.10 -8.23 -24.25
C LEU A 409 -2.78 -8.06 -25.73
N LYS A 410 -2.59 -6.83 -26.21
CA LYS A 410 -2.23 -6.53 -27.61
C LYS A 410 -0.74 -6.78 -27.92
N LYS A 411 0.10 -6.87 -26.90
CA LYS A 411 1.54 -7.23 -27.02
C LYS A 411 1.73 -8.75 -27.01
#